data_c6e9f1b2c6f40377bc8a34dda751c2bb
#
_entry.id   c6e9f1b2c6f40377bc8a34dda751c2bb
#
_cell.length_a   1.000
_cell.length_b   1.000
_cell.length_c   1.000
_cell.angle_alpha   90.00
_cell.angle_beta   90.00
_cell.angle_gamma   90.00
#
_symmetry.space_group_name_H-M   'P 1'
#
loop_
_entity.id
_entity.type
_entity.pdbx_description
1 polymer ?
#
loop_
_entity_poly.entity_id
_entity_poly.type
_entity_poly.pdbx_seq_one_letter_code
_entity_poly.pdbx_strand_id
1 'polypeptide(L)'
;MELPSNPSINHPYIPSTDFERAEMLSVIGVDSFDDLLSDIPLEHRHPPMDLTSGLSEQELGSRISGFAGENASPSSGYVSFLGAGAYSHYIPSVVRSILQRGEFVTGYTPYQPEAAQGTLQVGFEFQTIICQLTGMEVANAGMYDGPTAFAEACLMAARVTRRNKVGVVSDIDNRLLEVLISYVKYQDIEIIEITPDTRVIPDDLACIGIQSPNFFGEIQDVERLTNLAHDHGALSVVHVNPISLGLFKSPGEFGVDIVTAEGQPLGVPIAFGGPYVGLFACKKEHIRQMPGRIIGYTKDTKGRAGYALTLQTREQHIRRERATSNICTSTQLIALMVTAYVATLGKQGIKEVAELCYQKAHYAAKEITNIEGYSVRNKGTFFHEFVVTCPREPSVINAELLKQKIIGGLDISNRSHNGMLVCFTETNSKKDIDRFVEGLRQLGEVH
;
A
#
# COMPACT_ATOMS: atom_id res chain seq x y z
N MET A 1 27.32 -27.91 -33.54
CA MET A 1 26.62 -27.24 -34.62
C MET A 1 26.87 -25.76 -34.37
N GLU A 2 27.84 -25.20 -35.08
CA GLU A 2 28.19 -23.79 -34.96
C GLU A 2 26.99 -22.97 -35.47
N LEU A 3 26.42 -22.13 -34.63
CA LEU A 3 25.43 -21.17 -35.03
C LEU A 3 26.09 -20.16 -35.99
N PRO A 4 25.45 -19.80 -37.11
CA PRO A 4 26.05 -18.87 -38.04
C PRO A 4 26.25 -17.53 -37.33
N SER A 5 27.49 -17.02 -37.48
CA SER A 5 27.87 -15.70 -37.02
C SER A 5 26.92 -14.65 -37.60
N ASN A 6 26.15 -14.04 -36.69
CA ASN A 6 25.48 -12.76 -36.79
C ASN A 6 24.60 -12.52 -38.04
N PRO A 7 23.35 -13.02 -38.11
CA PRO A 7 22.39 -12.35 -38.94
C PRO A 7 22.20 -10.96 -38.31
N SER A 8 22.26 -9.90 -39.13
CA SER A 8 21.81 -8.56 -38.72
C SER A 8 20.46 -8.69 -38.01
N ILE A 9 20.49 -8.60 -36.67
CA ILE A 9 19.28 -8.76 -35.89
C ILE A 9 18.51 -7.47 -36.13
N ASN A 10 17.59 -7.46 -37.08
CA ASN A 10 16.53 -6.48 -37.16
C ASN A 10 15.64 -6.65 -35.93
N HIS A 11 16.13 -6.15 -34.81
CA HIS A 11 15.38 -6.17 -33.57
C HIS A 11 14.20 -5.20 -33.74
N PRO A 12 12.93 -5.62 -33.47
CA PRO A 12 11.76 -4.80 -33.77
C PRO A 12 11.74 -3.46 -33.01
N TYR A 13 12.54 -3.33 -31.95
CA TYR A 13 12.66 -2.10 -31.17
C TYR A 13 13.91 -1.26 -31.49
N ILE A 14 14.75 -1.70 -32.43
CA ILE A 14 15.92 -0.94 -32.91
C ILE A 14 15.60 -0.47 -34.33
N PRO A 15 15.25 0.81 -34.53
CA PRO A 15 14.74 1.28 -35.81
C PRO A 15 15.82 1.41 -36.89
N SER A 16 17.11 1.54 -36.52
CA SER A 16 18.21 1.79 -37.46
C SER A 16 18.62 0.51 -38.19
N THR A 17 18.54 0.52 -39.50
CA THR A 17 19.05 -0.52 -40.39
C THR A 17 20.57 -0.42 -40.52
N ASP A 18 21.22 -1.48 -41.01
CA ASP A 18 22.67 -1.45 -41.29
C ASP A 18 23.03 -0.37 -42.36
N PHE A 19 22.13 -0.15 -43.34
CA PHE A 19 22.30 0.93 -44.33
C PHE A 19 22.28 2.30 -43.66
N GLU A 20 21.27 2.58 -42.84
CA GLU A 20 21.18 3.87 -42.12
C GLU A 20 22.34 4.08 -41.14
N ARG A 21 22.85 3.02 -40.53
CA ARG A 21 24.05 3.12 -39.71
C ARG A 21 25.29 3.49 -40.52
N ALA A 22 25.45 2.89 -41.68
CA ALA A 22 26.55 3.23 -42.58
C ALA A 22 26.46 4.69 -43.09
N GLU A 23 25.26 5.18 -43.39
CA GLU A 23 25.05 6.60 -43.71
C GLU A 23 25.43 7.51 -42.53
N MET A 24 24.98 7.18 -41.32
CA MET A 24 25.31 7.97 -40.10
C MET A 24 26.82 8.01 -39.88
N LEU A 25 27.52 6.88 -39.96
CA LEU A 25 28.98 6.80 -39.80
C LEU A 25 29.70 7.64 -40.87
N SER A 26 29.23 7.57 -42.12
CA SER A 26 29.75 8.39 -43.22
C SER A 26 29.59 9.88 -42.99
N VAL A 27 28.44 10.31 -42.47
CA VAL A 27 28.17 11.74 -42.13
C VAL A 27 29.06 12.20 -40.99
N ILE A 28 29.34 11.34 -40.01
CA ILE A 28 30.25 11.61 -38.88
C ILE A 28 31.72 11.62 -39.35
N GLY A 29 32.04 10.91 -40.41
CA GLY A 29 33.37 10.82 -40.98
C GLY A 29 34.22 9.72 -40.33
N VAL A 30 33.63 8.62 -39.93
CA VAL A 30 34.27 7.42 -39.38
C VAL A 30 33.84 6.17 -40.14
N ASP A 31 34.67 5.14 -40.14
CA ASP A 31 34.44 3.90 -40.89
C ASP A 31 33.63 2.87 -40.07
N SER A 32 33.74 2.94 -38.76
CA SER A 32 33.13 1.96 -37.88
C SER A 32 32.60 2.57 -36.58
N PHE A 33 31.72 1.81 -35.89
CA PHE A 33 31.28 2.17 -34.53
C PHE A 33 32.46 2.19 -33.54
N ASP A 34 33.47 1.34 -33.73
CA ASP A 34 34.67 1.31 -32.86
C ASP A 34 35.50 2.55 -32.95
N ASP A 35 35.49 3.28 -34.07
CA ASP A 35 36.15 4.56 -34.20
C ASP A 35 35.52 5.63 -33.29
N LEU A 36 34.23 5.53 -33.01
CA LEU A 36 33.54 6.41 -32.06
C LEU A 36 33.94 6.14 -30.61
N LEU A 37 34.54 5.00 -30.33
CA LEU A 37 35.03 4.60 -29.02
C LEU A 37 36.51 4.88 -28.79
N SER A 38 37.15 5.66 -29.70
CA SER A 38 38.60 5.90 -29.69
C SER A 38 39.15 6.43 -28.35
N ASP A 39 38.34 7.16 -27.58
CA ASP A 39 38.69 7.67 -26.25
C ASP A 39 38.70 6.60 -25.14
N ILE A 40 38.13 5.40 -25.42
CA ILE A 40 38.12 4.28 -24.48
C ILE A 40 39.32 3.36 -24.78
N PRO A 41 40.18 3.02 -23.82
CA PRO A 41 41.27 2.06 -24.01
C PRO A 41 40.77 0.72 -24.51
N LEU A 42 41.49 0.04 -25.41
CA LEU A 42 41.07 -1.20 -26.05
C LEU A 42 40.74 -2.31 -25.05
N GLU A 43 41.46 -2.40 -23.95
CA GLU A 43 41.27 -3.38 -22.88
C GLU A 43 39.93 -3.21 -22.12
N HIS A 44 39.28 -2.07 -22.28
CA HIS A 44 37.99 -1.76 -21.68
C HIS A 44 36.84 -1.78 -22.66
N ARG A 45 37.11 -1.99 -23.97
CA ARG A 45 36.06 -2.11 -24.98
C ARG A 45 35.53 -3.55 -25.05
N HIS A 46 34.25 -3.68 -25.35
CA HIS A 46 33.59 -4.97 -25.61
C HIS A 46 33.92 -6.04 -24.55
N PRO A 47 33.72 -5.76 -23.23
CA PRO A 47 33.95 -6.77 -22.21
C PRO A 47 33.15 -8.05 -22.52
N PRO A 48 33.72 -9.24 -22.34
CA PRO A 48 32.98 -10.47 -22.54
C PRO A 48 31.78 -10.53 -21.58
N MET A 49 30.58 -10.71 -22.13
CA MET A 49 29.36 -10.87 -21.34
C MET A 49 28.92 -12.33 -21.44
N ASP A 50 29.02 -13.04 -20.31
CA ASP A 50 28.51 -14.42 -20.20
C ASP A 50 26.98 -14.39 -19.95
N LEU A 51 26.24 -13.99 -20.98
CA LEU A 51 24.77 -13.96 -20.98
C LEU A 51 24.26 -15.16 -21.78
N THR A 52 23.30 -15.85 -21.19
CA THR A 52 22.58 -16.92 -21.91
C THR A 52 21.78 -16.36 -23.08
N SER A 53 21.62 -17.14 -24.14
CA SER A 53 20.77 -16.79 -25.28
C SER A 53 19.33 -16.48 -24.80
N GLY A 54 18.67 -15.54 -25.46
CA GLY A 54 17.26 -15.25 -25.23
C GLY A 54 16.40 -16.48 -25.51
N LEU A 55 15.37 -16.67 -24.72
CA LEU A 55 14.35 -17.69 -24.93
C LEU A 55 13.25 -17.14 -25.86
N SER A 56 12.57 -18.01 -26.58
CA SER A 56 11.30 -17.64 -27.24
C SER A 56 10.23 -17.28 -26.19
N GLU A 57 9.22 -16.52 -26.59
CA GLU A 57 8.11 -16.16 -25.71
C GLU A 57 7.44 -17.37 -25.06
N GLN A 58 7.26 -18.45 -25.83
CA GLN A 58 6.68 -19.71 -25.36
C GLN A 58 7.55 -20.38 -24.28
N GLU A 59 8.85 -20.48 -24.51
CA GLU A 59 9.80 -21.08 -23.56
C GLU A 59 9.90 -20.22 -22.29
N LEU A 60 9.98 -18.90 -22.43
CA LEU A 60 9.99 -17.96 -21.32
C LEU A 60 8.70 -18.09 -20.50
N GLY A 61 7.54 -18.08 -21.16
CA GLY A 61 6.24 -18.24 -20.52
C GLY A 61 6.15 -19.55 -19.72
N SER A 62 6.59 -20.66 -20.30
CA SER A 62 6.63 -21.97 -19.62
C SER A 62 7.56 -21.96 -18.40
N ARG A 63 8.74 -21.38 -18.53
CA ARG A 63 9.74 -21.30 -17.44
C ARG A 63 9.24 -20.45 -16.28
N ILE A 64 8.69 -19.25 -16.56
CA ILE A 64 8.15 -18.35 -15.53
C ILE A 64 6.92 -18.97 -14.85
N SER A 65 6.03 -19.63 -15.63
CA SER A 65 4.88 -20.34 -15.07
C SER A 65 5.31 -21.49 -14.16
N GLY A 66 6.41 -22.18 -14.50
CA GLY A 66 7.01 -23.20 -13.63
C GLY A 66 7.40 -22.61 -12.27
N PHE A 67 8.17 -21.52 -12.24
CA PHE A 67 8.55 -20.84 -10.99
C PHE A 67 7.32 -20.35 -10.21
N ALA A 68 6.34 -19.77 -10.89
CA ALA A 68 5.10 -19.33 -10.25
C ALA A 68 4.34 -20.50 -9.61
N GLY A 69 4.35 -21.67 -10.25
CA GLY A 69 3.68 -22.88 -9.78
C GLY A 69 4.27 -23.49 -8.49
N GLU A 70 5.52 -23.17 -8.15
CA GLU A 70 6.16 -23.60 -6.90
C GLU A 70 5.66 -22.79 -5.67
N ASN A 71 5.03 -21.65 -5.90
CA ASN A 71 4.52 -20.82 -4.81
C ASN A 71 3.18 -21.36 -4.27
N ALA A 72 3.05 -21.37 -2.94
CA ALA A 72 1.78 -21.56 -2.28
C ALA A 72 0.90 -20.32 -2.50
N SER A 73 -0.16 -20.44 -3.29
CA SER A 73 -1.04 -19.33 -3.64
C SER A 73 -2.49 -19.79 -3.86
N PRO A 74 -3.48 -18.91 -3.83
CA PRO A 74 -4.86 -19.27 -4.16
C PRO A 74 -5.00 -19.88 -5.56
N SER A 75 -4.22 -19.44 -6.55
CA SER A 75 -4.22 -20.00 -7.90
C SER A 75 -3.71 -21.46 -7.97
N SER A 76 -2.88 -21.88 -7.01
CA SER A 76 -2.44 -23.27 -6.84
C SER A 76 -3.30 -24.06 -5.84
N GLY A 77 -4.48 -23.54 -5.50
CA GLY A 77 -5.50 -24.22 -4.66
C GLY A 77 -5.26 -24.11 -3.17
N TYR A 78 -4.45 -23.15 -2.72
CA TYR A 78 -4.29 -22.84 -1.31
C TYR A 78 -5.36 -21.84 -0.85
N VAL A 79 -5.81 -21.98 0.39
CA VAL A 79 -6.61 -20.99 1.10
C VAL A 79 -5.72 -20.23 2.06
N SER A 80 -5.81 -18.89 2.08
CA SER A 80 -4.97 -18.04 2.94
C SER A 80 -5.80 -17.33 4.01
N PHE A 81 -5.24 -17.31 5.22
CA PHE A 81 -5.72 -16.55 6.37
C PHE A 81 -4.66 -15.54 6.86
N LEU A 82 -3.72 -15.20 5.98
CA LEU A 82 -2.77 -14.12 6.21
C LEU A 82 -3.43 -12.76 6.02
N GLY A 83 -3.00 -11.82 6.82
CA GLY A 83 -3.33 -10.40 6.74
C GLY A 83 -2.11 -9.56 7.06
N ALA A 84 -2.14 -8.90 8.23
CA ALA A 84 -1.05 -8.09 8.74
C ALA A 84 -0.63 -6.96 7.78
N GLY A 85 -1.61 -6.21 7.26
CA GLY A 85 -1.40 -5.00 6.45
C GLY A 85 -1.55 -5.18 4.94
N ALA A 86 -1.62 -6.42 4.42
CA ALA A 86 -2.01 -6.71 3.04
C ALA A 86 -3.14 -7.75 3.05
N TYR A 87 -4.24 -7.47 2.38
CA TYR A 87 -5.47 -8.22 2.53
C TYR A 87 -6.03 -8.68 1.19
N SER A 88 -6.48 -9.94 1.14
CA SER A 88 -7.09 -10.51 -0.04
C SER A 88 -8.58 -10.13 -0.10
N HIS A 89 -8.94 -9.23 -1.01
CA HIS A 89 -10.32 -8.86 -1.30
C HIS A 89 -10.67 -9.23 -2.74
N TYR A 90 -11.96 -9.43 -3.03
CA TYR A 90 -12.42 -9.69 -4.38
C TYR A 90 -12.33 -8.41 -5.22
N ILE A 91 -11.61 -8.49 -6.34
CA ILE A 91 -11.42 -7.37 -7.26
C ILE A 91 -12.31 -7.58 -8.49
N PRO A 92 -13.35 -6.74 -8.72
CA PRO A 92 -14.16 -6.82 -9.90
C PRO A 92 -13.35 -6.69 -11.20
N SER A 93 -13.70 -7.46 -12.22
CA SER A 93 -12.96 -7.49 -13.51
C SER A 93 -12.89 -6.13 -14.21
N VAL A 94 -13.88 -5.27 -13.98
CA VAL A 94 -13.92 -3.90 -14.53
C VAL A 94 -12.73 -3.05 -14.06
N VAL A 95 -12.22 -3.26 -12.85
CA VAL A 95 -11.04 -2.53 -12.34
C VAL A 95 -9.84 -2.79 -13.24
N ARG A 96 -9.57 -4.06 -13.56
CA ARG A 96 -8.50 -4.44 -14.47
C ARG A 96 -8.73 -3.92 -15.90
N SER A 97 -9.97 -3.97 -16.38
CA SER A 97 -10.31 -3.49 -17.73
C SER A 97 -10.05 -1.99 -17.86
N ILE A 98 -10.39 -1.19 -16.86
CA ILE A 98 -10.12 0.26 -16.85
C ILE A 98 -8.62 0.52 -16.78
N LEU A 99 -7.89 -0.22 -15.93
CA LEU A 99 -6.44 -0.05 -15.76
C LEU A 99 -5.67 -0.29 -17.07
N GLN A 100 -6.13 -1.19 -17.93
CA GLN A 100 -5.47 -1.56 -19.18
C GLN A 100 -5.76 -0.60 -20.35
N ARG A 101 -6.58 0.44 -20.14
CA ARG A 101 -6.89 1.41 -21.19
C ARG A 101 -5.67 2.26 -21.52
N GLY A 102 -5.38 2.41 -22.81
CA GLY A 102 -4.24 3.17 -23.33
C GLY A 102 -4.20 4.61 -22.82
N GLU A 103 -5.36 5.23 -22.60
CA GLU A 103 -5.49 6.60 -22.11
C GLU A 103 -4.84 6.80 -20.74
N PHE A 104 -4.76 5.76 -19.90
CA PHE A 104 -4.21 5.83 -18.55
C PHE A 104 -2.79 5.28 -18.45
N VAL A 105 -2.40 4.31 -19.30
CA VAL A 105 -1.06 3.68 -19.21
C VAL A 105 0.02 4.37 -20.03
N THR A 106 -0.34 5.30 -20.91
CA THR A 106 0.60 6.03 -21.77
C THR A 106 1.05 7.38 -21.21
N GLY A 107 0.38 7.90 -20.16
CA GLY A 107 0.72 9.16 -19.50
C GLY A 107 1.51 8.91 -18.22
N TYR A 108 2.72 9.49 -18.12
CA TYR A 108 3.54 9.37 -16.90
C TYR A 108 3.02 10.24 -15.77
N THR A 109 2.79 11.52 -16.03
CA THR A 109 2.34 12.49 -15.03
C THR A 109 1.50 13.57 -15.72
N PRO A 110 0.37 14.00 -15.11
CA PRO A 110 -0.53 14.98 -15.71
C PRO A 110 -0.05 16.44 -15.55
N TYR A 111 1.16 16.76 -15.98
CA TYR A 111 1.71 18.12 -15.86
C TYR A 111 0.99 19.12 -16.76
N GLN A 112 0.56 18.69 -17.96
CA GLN A 112 -0.14 19.53 -18.91
C GLN A 112 -1.65 19.28 -18.76
N PRO A 113 -2.39 20.17 -18.07
CA PRO A 113 -3.83 19.98 -17.84
C PRO A 113 -4.62 19.82 -19.13
N GLU A 114 -4.26 20.56 -20.17
CA GLU A 114 -4.92 20.53 -21.47
C GLU A 114 -4.87 19.17 -22.16
N ALA A 115 -3.84 18.38 -21.91
CA ALA A 115 -3.65 17.04 -22.49
C ALA A 115 -4.06 15.89 -21.55
N ALA A 116 -4.22 16.15 -20.25
CA ALA A 116 -4.36 15.12 -19.23
C ALA A 116 -5.64 15.25 -18.40
N GLN A 117 -6.71 15.82 -18.95
CA GLN A 117 -7.96 16.07 -18.21
C GLN A 117 -8.58 14.80 -17.62
N GLY A 118 -8.59 13.67 -18.35
CA GLY A 118 -9.12 12.42 -17.85
C GLY A 118 -8.36 11.88 -16.64
N THR A 119 -7.04 11.92 -16.68
CA THR A 119 -6.17 11.51 -15.56
C THR A 119 -6.32 12.42 -14.34
N LEU A 120 -6.42 13.73 -14.57
CA LEU A 120 -6.67 14.71 -13.50
C LEU A 120 -8.05 14.54 -12.89
N GLN A 121 -9.07 14.28 -13.69
CA GLN A 121 -10.42 13.99 -13.19
C GLN A 121 -10.42 12.78 -12.27
N VAL A 122 -9.80 11.68 -12.68
CA VAL A 122 -9.68 10.47 -11.84
C VAL A 122 -8.99 10.77 -10.51
N GLY A 123 -7.89 11.54 -10.53
CA GLY A 123 -7.22 11.94 -9.30
C GLY A 123 -8.08 12.84 -8.41
N PHE A 124 -8.91 13.71 -8.98
CA PHE A 124 -9.87 14.51 -8.22
C PHE A 124 -10.99 13.64 -7.62
N GLU A 125 -11.50 12.67 -8.38
CA GLU A 125 -12.47 11.69 -7.90
C GLU A 125 -11.90 10.82 -6.78
N PHE A 126 -10.64 10.37 -6.91
CA PHE A 126 -9.90 9.70 -5.83
C PHE A 126 -9.88 10.53 -4.56
N GLN A 127 -9.48 11.80 -4.63
CA GLN A 127 -9.48 12.71 -3.47
C GLN A 127 -10.88 12.80 -2.83
N THR A 128 -11.92 12.91 -3.65
CA THR A 128 -13.31 12.98 -3.18
C THR A 128 -13.73 11.70 -2.45
N ILE A 129 -13.39 10.54 -3.01
CA ILE A 129 -13.66 9.23 -2.41
C ILE A 129 -12.97 9.11 -1.05
N ILE A 130 -11.70 9.50 -0.96
CA ILE A 130 -10.96 9.43 0.30
C ILE A 130 -11.55 10.37 1.35
N CYS A 131 -11.94 11.59 0.97
CA CYS A 131 -12.67 12.49 1.87
C CYS A 131 -13.97 11.88 2.39
N GLN A 132 -14.76 11.25 1.50
CA GLN A 132 -16.03 10.63 1.87
C GLN A 132 -15.86 9.42 2.81
N LEU A 133 -14.86 8.57 2.55
CA LEU A 133 -14.57 7.41 3.38
C LEU A 133 -14.07 7.81 4.77
N THR A 134 -13.18 8.78 4.84
CA THR A 134 -12.51 9.18 6.08
C THR A 134 -13.28 10.22 6.89
N GLY A 135 -14.30 10.87 6.30
CA GLY A 135 -15.00 12.00 6.89
C GLY A 135 -14.16 13.29 6.94
N MET A 136 -13.05 13.34 6.20
CA MET A 136 -12.12 14.47 6.17
C MET A 136 -12.48 15.46 5.07
N GLU A 137 -12.00 16.71 5.21
CA GLU A 137 -12.35 17.81 4.31
C GLU A 137 -11.50 17.84 3.03
N VAL A 138 -10.25 17.40 3.11
CA VAL A 138 -9.28 17.45 1.99
C VAL A 138 -8.44 16.20 1.95
N ALA A 139 -8.22 15.67 0.74
CA ALA A 139 -7.28 14.58 0.46
C ALA A 139 -6.32 14.97 -0.67
N ASN A 140 -5.13 14.34 -0.70
CA ASN A 140 -4.21 14.44 -1.82
C ASN A 140 -4.49 13.39 -2.89
N ALA A 141 -3.77 13.44 -4.00
CA ALA A 141 -3.90 12.50 -5.11
C ALA A 141 -3.13 11.17 -4.90
N GLY A 142 -2.86 10.81 -3.65
CA GLY A 142 -2.20 9.57 -3.25
C GLY A 142 -0.76 9.77 -2.79
N MET A 143 -0.31 8.83 -1.95
CA MET A 143 1.05 8.66 -1.45
C MET A 143 1.63 7.36 -2.01
N TYR A 144 2.88 7.00 -1.67
CA TYR A 144 3.47 5.75 -2.17
C TYR A 144 2.80 4.51 -1.56
N ASP A 145 2.60 4.51 -0.26
CA ASP A 145 1.95 3.45 0.51
C ASP A 145 1.45 3.98 1.87
N GLY A 146 0.81 3.14 2.65
CA GLY A 146 0.30 3.47 3.99
C GLY A 146 1.41 3.87 4.97
N PRO A 147 2.51 3.12 5.09
CA PRO A 147 3.61 3.47 5.99
C PRO A 147 4.23 4.83 5.70
N THR A 148 4.51 5.15 4.43
CA THR A 148 5.02 6.48 4.06
C THR A 148 3.99 7.58 4.29
N ALA A 149 2.71 7.30 4.06
CA ALA A 149 1.64 8.25 4.36
C ALA A 149 1.57 8.55 5.86
N PHE A 150 1.70 7.54 6.73
CA PHE A 150 1.72 7.72 8.18
C PHE A 150 2.94 8.54 8.65
N ALA A 151 4.14 8.21 8.15
CA ALA A 151 5.36 8.95 8.46
C ALA A 151 5.26 10.43 8.05
N GLU A 152 4.78 10.70 6.84
CA GLU A 152 4.55 12.08 6.35
C GLU A 152 3.48 12.82 7.15
N ALA A 153 2.47 12.12 7.67
CA ALA A 153 1.45 12.72 8.55
C ALA A 153 2.06 13.18 9.89
N CYS A 154 2.91 12.35 10.49
CA CYS A 154 3.64 12.71 11.70
C CYS A 154 4.59 13.90 11.45
N LEU A 155 5.32 13.90 10.33
CA LEU A 155 6.16 15.04 9.94
C LEU A 155 5.34 16.30 9.66
N MET A 156 4.18 16.16 9.04
CA MET A 156 3.26 17.27 8.83
C MET A 156 2.78 17.85 10.17
N ALA A 157 2.42 17.01 11.13
CA ALA A 157 2.02 17.43 12.47
C ALA A 157 3.16 18.18 13.18
N ALA A 158 4.39 17.70 13.09
CA ALA A 158 5.57 18.38 13.64
C ALA A 158 5.75 19.79 13.02
N ARG A 159 5.57 19.93 11.70
CA ARG A 159 5.64 21.24 11.02
C ARG A 159 4.50 22.18 11.43
N VAL A 160 3.29 21.69 11.56
CA VAL A 160 2.10 22.48 11.93
C VAL A 160 2.22 23.00 13.36
N THR A 161 2.56 22.13 14.30
CA THR A 161 2.67 22.47 15.73
C THR A 161 4.00 23.13 16.08
N ARG A 162 5.02 23.02 15.21
CA ARG A 162 6.41 23.44 15.47
C ARG A 162 7.00 22.74 16.70
N ARG A 163 6.63 21.49 16.89
CA ARG A 163 7.11 20.61 17.96
C ARG A 163 7.87 19.45 17.36
N ASN A 164 8.80 18.86 18.10
CA ASN A 164 9.70 17.84 17.62
C ASN A 164 9.55 16.48 18.33
N LYS A 165 8.42 16.24 18.99
CA LYS A 165 8.12 14.96 19.62
C LYS A 165 6.85 14.37 19.04
N VAL A 166 6.92 13.12 18.58
CA VAL A 166 5.81 12.38 18.00
C VAL A 166 5.45 11.23 18.95
N GLY A 167 4.26 11.27 19.51
CA GLY A 167 3.72 10.16 20.29
C GLY A 167 3.16 9.08 19.36
N VAL A 168 3.45 7.80 19.62
CA VAL A 168 2.93 6.67 18.84
C VAL A 168 2.35 5.64 19.78
N VAL A 169 1.11 5.21 19.54
CA VAL A 169 0.45 4.18 20.36
C VAL A 169 1.11 2.83 20.14
N SER A 170 1.44 2.11 21.23
CA SER A 170 2.29 0.90 21.22
C SER A 170 1.77 -0.28 20.41
N ASP A 171 0.45 -0.35 20.16
CA ASP A 171 -0.19 -1.45 19.42
C ASP A 171 -0.20 -1.22 17.90
N ILE A 172 0.62 -0.31 17.40
CA ILE A 172 0.78 -0.04 15.97
C ILE A 172 1.55 -1.18 15.26
N ASP A 173 1.36 -1.31 13.96
CA ASP A 173 2.18 -2.17 13.11
C ASP A 173 3.65 -1.68 13.12
N ASN A 174 4.59 -2.59 13.39
CA ASN A 174 6.02 -2.27 13.41
C ASN A 174 6.52 -1.66 12.11
N ARG A 175 5.95 -2.03 10.96
CA ARG A 175 6.35 -1.47 9.66
C ARG A 175 6.02 0.02 9.54
N LEU A 176 4.90 0.47 10.13
CA LEU A 176 4.59 1.91 10.22
C LEU A 176 5.64 2.62 11.08
N LEU A 177 6.02 2.01 12.19
CA LEU A 177 7.02 2.56 13.10
C LEU A 177 8.42 2.59 12.48
N GLU A 178 8.86 1.52 11.81
CA GLU A 178 10.18 1.42 11.16
C GLU A 178 10.34 2.45 10.05
N VAL A 179 9.30 2.68 9.25
CA VAL A 179 9.30 3.74 8.22
C VAL A 179 9.34 5.11 8.89
N LEU A 180 8.53 5.35 9.92
CA LEU A 180 8.57 6.61 10.66
C LEU A 180 9.97 6.87 11.25
N ILE A 181 10.60 5.87 11.89
CA ILE A 181 11.98 5.97 12.42
C ILE A 181 12.96 6.37 11.31
N SER A 182 12.83 5.75 10.12
CA SER A 182 13.68 6.06 8.98
C SER A 182 13.52 7.51 8.51
N TYR A 183 12.29 8.03 8.51
CA TYR A 183 11.96 9.39 8.09
C TYR A 183 12.47 10.45 9.08
N VAL A 184 12.38 10.18 10.39
CA VAL A 184 12.75 11.17 11.42
C VAL A 184 14.22 11.14 11.83
N LYS A 185 14.95 10.06 11.50
CA LYS A 185 16.32 9.78 11.96
C LYS A 185 17.30 10.95 11.89
N TYR A 186 17.13 11.85 10.93
CA TYR A 186 18.02 12.99 10.70
C TYR A 186 17.28 14.34 10.78
N GLN A 187 16.12 14.39 11.46
CA GLN A 187 15.27 15.58 11.50
C GLN A 187 15.03 16.15 12.92
N ASP A 188 15.87 15.76 13.90
CA ASP A 188 15.72 16.17 15.30
C ASP A 188 14.30 15.91 15.87
N ILE A 189 13.64 14.83 15.43
CA ILE A 189 12.32 14.42 15.91
C ILE A 189 12.46 13.18 16.78
N GLU A 190 11.96 13.26 18.00
CA GLU A 190 11.90 12.16 18.97
C GLU A 190 10.57 11.40 18.85
N ILE A 191 10.62 10.07 18.87
CA ILE A 191 9.43 9.22 18.92
C ILE A 191 9.24 8.76 20.37
N ILE A 192 8.04 8.97 20.90
CA ILE A 192 7.62 8.59 22.25
C ILE A 192 6.54 7.52 22.16
N GLU A 193 6.75 6.39 22.81
CA GLU A 193 5.74 5.35 22.93
C GLU A 193 4.63 5.79 23.90
N ILE A 194 3.38 5.59 23.48
CA ILE A 194 2.17 5.89 24.26
C ILE A 194 1.37 4.60 24.39
N THR A 195 0.97 4.25 25.62
CA THR A 195 0.07 3.10 25.83
C THR A 195 -1.38 3.47 25.49
N PRO A 196 -2.18 2.51 24.98
CA PRO A 196 -3.56 2.78 24.58
C PRO A 196 -4.45 3.37 25.67
N ASP A 197 -4.17 3.08 26.94
CA ASP A 197 -4.91 3.54 28.13
C ASP A 197 -4.33 4.80 28.79
N THR A 198 -3.25 5.36 28.24
CA THR A 198 -2.63 6.62 28.71
C THR A 198 -3.66 7.72 28.86
N ARG A 199 -3.56 8.47 29.97
CA ARG A 199 -4.42 9.63 30.28
C ARG A 199 -3.65 10.94 30.36
N VAL A 200 -2.33 10.88 30.34
CA VAL A 200 -1.45 12.04 30.40
C VAL A 200 -0.35 11.88 29.40
N ILE A 201 -0.06 12.91 28.63
CA ILE A 201 1.00 12.96 27.63
C ILE A 201 1.89 14.20 27.87
N PRO A 202 3.12 14.23 27.34
CA PRO A 202 3.95 15.42 27.37
C PRO A 202 3.30 16.60 26.63
N ASP A 203 3.39 17.80 27.19
CA ASP A 203 2.79 19.02 26.61
C ASP A 203 3.45 19.47 25.31
N ASP A 204 4.63 18.96 25.00
CA ASP A 204 5.40 19.31 23.80
C ASP A 204 5.27 18.27 22.66
N LEU A 205 4.29 17.37 22.73
CA LEU A 205 4.00 16.46 21.62
C LEU A 205 3.47 17.23 20.40
N ALA A 206 3.96 16.87 19.23
CA ALA A 206 3.45 17.34 17.93
C ALA A 206 2.13 16.63 17.57
N CYS A 207 2.07 15.33 17.81
CA CYS A 207 0.87 14.53 17.58
C CYS A 207 0.86 13.24 18.39
N ILE A 208 -0.33 12.60 18.41
CA ILE A 208 -0.49 11.18 18.76
C ILE A 208 -0.81 10.41 17.48
N GLY A 209 0.07 9.48 17.10
CA GLY A 209 -0.12 8.52 16.02
C GLY A 209 -0.86 7.28 16.53
N ILE A 210 -2.00 6.96 15.93
CA ILE A 210 -2.94 5.90 16.32
C ILE A 210 -3.17 5.01 15.11
N GLN A 211 -3.22 3.69 15.30
CA GLN A 211 -3.73 2.76 14.28
C GLN A 211 -5.04 2.14 14.78
N SER A 212 -6.11 2.23 13.98
CA SER A 212 -7.41 1.62 14.31
C SER A 212 -8.10 1.10 13.03
N PRO A 213 -8.35 -0.23 12.90
CA PRO A 213 -7.94 -1.28 13.83
C PRO A 213 -6.42 -1.30 14.07
N ASN A 214 -5.97 -1.63 15.29
CA ASN A 214 -4.55 -1.75 15.61
C ASN A 214 -3.93 -3.01 14.96
N PHE A 215 -2.63 -3.25 15.16
CA PHE A 215 -1.94 -4.41 14.59
C PHE A 215 -2.57 -5.76 15.01
N PHE A 216 -3.17 -5.83 16.17
CA PHE A 216 -3.84 -7.04 16.68
C PHE A 216 -5.32 -7.14 16.23
N GLY A 217 -5.78 -6.23 15.39
CA GLY A 217 -7.14 -6.17 14.85
C GLY A 217 -8.16 -5.44 15.72
N GLU A 218 -7.78 -4.92 16.90
CA GLU A 218 -8.69 -4.28 17.85
C GLU A 218 -9.00 -2.83 17.47
N ILE A 219 -10.25 -2.43 17.69
CA ILE A 219 -10.69 -1.05 17.50
C ILE A 219 -10.23 -0.21 18.69
N GLN A 220 -9.49 0.86 18.41
CA GLN A 220 -9.00 1.79 19.42
C GLN A 220 -10.04 2.85 19.78
N ASP A 221 -9.94 3.40 20.98
CA ASP A 221 -10.72 4.56 21.42
C ASP A 221 -10.15 5.85 20.81
N VAL A 222 -10.41 6.02 19.50
CA VAL A 222 -9.91 7.13 18.69
C VAL A 222 -10.40 8.49 19.24
N GLU A 223 -11.65 8.56 19.71
CA GLU A 223 -12.23 9.79 20.23
C GLU A 223 -11.49 10.27 21.48
N ARG A 224 -11.26 9.37 22.43
CA ARG A 224 -10.53 9.71 23.65
C ARG A 224 -9.08 10.13 23.38
N LEU A 225 -8.37 9.39 22.51
CA LEU A 225 -6.98 9.72 22.17
C LEU A 225 -6.87 11.03 21.38
N THR A 226 -7.85 11.33 20.52
CA THR A 226 -7.93 12.61 19.81
C THR A 226 -8.17 13.77 20.78
N ASN A 227 -9.12 13.62 21.71
CA ASN A 227 -9.37 14.64 22.72
C ASN A 227 -8.14 14.86 23.61
N LEU A 228 -7.48 13.79 24.03
CA LEU A 228 -6.23 13.87 24.80
C LEU A 228 -5.13 14.64 24.04
N ALA A 229 -4.97 14.42 22.73
CA ALA A 229 -4.03 15.18 21.91
C ALA A 229 -4.40 16.66 21.89
N HIS A 230 -5.67 16.99 21.64
CA HIS A 230 -6.16 18.38 21.55
C HIS A 230 -6.06 19.14 22.87
N ASP A 231 -6.31 18.50 24.02
CA ASP A 231 -6.19 19.10 25.35
C ASP A 231 -4.74 19.58 25.63
N HIS A 232 -3.74 18.97 24.99
CA HIS A 232 -2.32 19.34 25.06
C HIS A 232 -1.84 20.14 23.84
N GLY A 233 -2.75 20.55 22.94
CA GLY A 233 -2.41 21.29 21.71
C GLY A 233 -1.59 20.49 20.71
N ALA A 234 -1.63 19.16 20.78
CA ALA A 234 -1.09 18.23 19.80
C ALA A 234 -2.15 17.89 18.75
N LEU A 235 -1.73 17.40 17.58
CA LEU A 235 -2.63 16.86 16.57
C LEU A 235 -2.87 15.36 16.77
N SER A 236 -3.98 14.85 16.27
CA SER A 236 -4.23 13.43 16.14
C SER A 236 -3.99 12.95 14.71
N VAL A 237 -3.20 11.88 14.56
CA VAL A 237 -2.91 11.19 13.30
C VAL A 237 -3.46 9.78 13.40
N VAL A 238 -4.43 9.42 12.56
CA VAL A 238 -5.06 8.10 12.63
C VAL A 238 -4.80 7.32 11.33
N HIS A 239 -4.17 6.16 11.47
CA HIS A 239 -4.00 5.19 10.38
C HIS A 239 -5.11 4.14 10.44
N VAL A 240 -5.84 3.94 9.33
CA VAL A 240 -7.01 3.06 9.30
C VAL A 240 -6.88 1.95 8.27
N ASN A 241 -7.62 0.86 8.47
CA ASN A 241 -7.97 -0.04 7.38
C ASN A 241 -9.18 0.56 6.63
N PRO A 242 -9.08 0.90 5.34
CA PRO A 242 -10.13 1.65 4.65
C PRO A 242 -11.43 0.85 4.46
N ILE A 243 -11.38 -0.49 4.42
CA ILE A 243 -12.60 -1.34 4.36
C ILE A 243 -13.37 -1.25 5.69
N SER A 244 -12.68 -1.13 6.82
CA SER A 244 -13.33 -1.03 8.14
C SER A 244 -14.28 0.17 8.25
N LEU A 245 -14.02 1.23 7.46
CA LEU A 245 -14.86 2.44 7.39
C LEU A 245 -16.25 2.20 6.77
N GLY A 246 -16.47 1.04 6.13
CA GLY A 246 -17.80 0.60 5.73
C GLY A 246 -18.70 0.17 6.89
N LEU A 247 -18.12 -0.10 8.07
CA LEU A 247 -18.82 -0.59 9.25
C LEU A 247 -18.67 0.34 10.46
N PHE A 248 -17.49 0.88 10.69
CA PHE A 248 -17.18 1.73 11.85
C PHE A 248 -17.26 3.21 11.48
N LYS A 249 -17.46 4.03 12.49
CA LYS A 249 -17.50 5.48 12.39
C LYS A 249 -16.19 6.04 11.84
N SER A 250 -16.29 6.97 10.90
CA SER A 250 -15.11 7.56 10.26
C SER A 250 -14.27 8.44 11.21
N PRO A 251 -12.94 8.48 11.06
CA PRO A 251 -12.08 9.30 11.94
C PRO A 251 -12.44 10.78 11.95
N GLY A 252 -12.89 11.34 10.82
CA GLY A 252 -13.31 12.75 10.73
C GLY A 252 -14.46 13.08 11.67
N GLU A 253 -15.37 12.12 11.95
CA GLU A 253 -16.47 12.29 12.90
C GLU A 253 -16.03 12.32 14.37
N PHE A 254 -14.80 11.89 14.67
CA PHE A 254 -14.15 12.02 15.98
C PHE A 254 -13.29 13.29 16.10
N GLY A 255 -13.28 14.15 15.06
CA GLY A 255 -12.49 15.37 15.07
C GLY A 255 -10.98 15.17 14.79
N VAL A 256 -10.58 14.03 14.24
CA VAL A 256 -9.19 13.72 13.87
C VAL A 256 -8.63 14.77 12.90
N ASP A 257 -7.35 15.11 13.03
CA ASP A 257 -6.71 16.16 12.22
C ASP A 257 -6.14 15.62 10.91
N ILE A 258 -5.52 14.43 10.95
CA ILE A 258 -4.92 13.78 9.77
C ILE A 258 -5.27 12.31 9.78
N VAL A 259 -5.75 11.80 8.64
CA VAL A 259 -6.07 10.39 8.44
C VAL A 259 -5.20 9.82 7.34
N THR A 260 -4.63 8.66 7.59
CA THR A 260 -3.85 7.89 6.61
C THR A 260 -4.37 6.46 6.51
N ALA A 261 -4.09 5.80 5.41
CA ALA A 261 -4.38 4.38 5.24
C ALA A 261 -3.49 3.76 4.16
N GLU A 262 -3.42 2.42 4.18
CA GLU A 262 -2.97 1.67 3.01
C GLU A 262 -4.17 1.43 2.08
N GLY A 263 -4.04 1.85 0.81
CA GLY A 263 -5.10 1.70 -0.19
C GLY A 263 -5.20 0.32 -0.84
N GLN A 264 -4.27 -0.59 -0.57
CA GLN A 264 -4.24 -1.93 -1.15
C GLN A 264 -5.59 -2.67 -1.03
N PRO A 265 -6.31 -2.64 0.11
CA PRO A 265 -7.59 -3.34 0.26
C PRO A 265 -8.70 -2.84 -0.69
N LEU A 266 -8.54 -1.66 -1.24
CA LEU A 266 -9.51 -1.04 -2.15
C LEU A 266 -9.24 -1.40 -3.63
N GLY A 267 -9.14 -2.70 -3.93
CA GLY A 267 -9.09 -3.19 -5.30
C GLY A 267 -7.69 -3.35 -5.90
N VAL A 268 -6.65 -3.39 -5.09
CA VAL A 268 -5.28 -3.64 -5.53
C VAL A 268 -4.88 -5.07 -5.16
N PRO A 269 -4.36 -5.89 -6.09
CA PRO A 269 -3.95 -7.26 -5.77
C PRO A 269 -2.74 -7.26 -4.85
N ILE A 270 -2.61 -8.32 -4.05
CA ILE A 270 -1.38 -8.60 -3.31
C ILE A 270 -0.27 -8.94 -4.30
N ALA A 271 0.83 -8.19 -4.28
CA ALA A 271 1.93 -8.29 -5.25
C ALA A 271 3.28 -7.99 -4.59
N PHE A 272 3.76 -8.89 -3.74
CA PHE A 272 5.12 -8.86 -3.16
C PHE A 272 5.55 -7.49 -2.57
N GLY A 273 4.61 -6.74 -1.98
CA GLY A 273 4.87 -5.43 -1.39
C GLY A 273 4.53 -4.22 -2.28
N GLY A 274 3.93 -4.41 -3.43
CA GLY A 274 3.44 -3.29 -4.24
C GLY A 274 3.64 -3.44 -5.75
N PRO A 275 3.38 -2.37 -6.53
CA PRO A 275 3.06 -1.02 -6.03
C PRO A 275 1.69 -0.95 -5.36
N TYR A 276 1.61 -0.20 -4.25
CA TYR A 276 0.37 0.11 -3.53
C TYR A 276 0.05 1.61 -3.64
N VAL A 277 -0.82 2.14 -2.78
CA VAL A 277 -1.13 3.57 -2.72
C VAL A 277 -1.46 3.99 -1.30
N GLY A 278 -0.74 4.97 -0.79
CA GLY A 278 -1.08 5.58 0.50
C GLY A 278 -2.24 6.55 0.37
N LEU A 279 -3.20 6.45 1.28
CA LEU A 279 -4.29 7.39 1.42
C LEU A 279 -3.88 8.45 2.44
N PHE A 280 -4.17 9.72 2.13
CA PHE A 280 -3.85 10.83 3.01
C PHE A 280 -4.93 11.91 2.93
N ALA A 281 -5.53 12.21 4.07
CA ALA A 281 -6.55 13.26 4.19
C ALA A 281 -6.35 14.07 5.48
N CYS A 282 -6.77 15.33 5.48
CA CYS A 282 -6.66 16.18 6.66
C CYS A 282 -7.76 17.23 6.72
N LYS A 283 -7.83 17.96 7.85
CA LYS A 283 -8.63 19.18 7.98
C LYS A 283 -8.16 20.24 6.99
N LYS A 284 -9.08 21.04 6.47
CA LYS A 284 -8.82 22.07 5.44
C LYS A 284 -7.80 23.12 5.88
N GLU A 285 -7.75 23.46 7.14
CA GLU A 285 -6.80 24.42 7.69
C GLU A 285 -5.33 24.01 7.49
N HIS A 286 -5.06 22.72 7.37
CA HIS A 286 -3.72 22.15 7.20
C HIS A 286 -3.31 21.91 5.73
N ILE A 287 -4.17 22.20 4.75
CA ILE A 287 -3.95 21.91 3.32
C ILE A 287 -2.61 22.42 2.79
N ARG A 288 -2.11 23.55 3.30
CA ARG A 288 -0.84 24.14 2.86
C ARG A 288 0.40 23.38 3.35
N GLN A 289 0.25 22.50 4.33
CA GLN A 289 1.31 21.64 4.89
C GLN A 289 1.18 20.19 4.42
N MET A 290 0.10 19.85 3.70
CA MET A 290 -0.15 18.50 3.21
C MET A 290 0.94 18.07 2.23
N PRO A 291 1.49 16.85 2.32
CA PRO A 291 2.40 16.29 1.32
C PRO A 291 1.65 15.88 0.05
N GLY A 292 2.40 15.63 -1.02
CA GLY A 292 1.86 15.09 -2.26
C GLY A 292 1.08 16.11 -3.10
N ARG A 293 0.61 15.64 -4.25
CA ARG A 293 -0.13 16.45 -5.23
C ARG A 293 -1.57 16.65 -4.82
N ILE A 294 -2.10 17.84 -5.16
CA ILE A 294 -3.51 18.16 -5.01
C ILE A 294 -4.05 18.61 -6.35
N ILE A 295 -5.16 18.05 -6.76
CA ILE A 295 -5.88 18.38 -7.98
C ILE A 295 -7.07 19.24 -7.61
N GLY A 296 -7.19 20.38 -8.27
CA GLY A 296 -8.31 21.33 -8.11
C GLY A 296 -9.24 21.32 -9.30
N TYR A 297 -10.52 21.53 -9.03
CA TYR A 297 -11.51 21.84 -10.05
C TYR A 297 -11.43 23.34 -10.39
N THR A 298 -11.44 23.68 -11.68
CA THR A 298 -11.32 25.05 -12.17
C THR A 298 -12.18 25.27 -13.43
N LYS A 299 -12.15 26.49 -13.96
CA LYS A 299 -12.75 26.83 -15.25
C LYS A 299 -11.69 27.45 -16.16
N ASP A 300 -11.76 27.15 -17.44
CA ASP A 300 -10.92 27.81 -18.45
C ASP A 300 -11.43 29.24 -18.75
N THR A 301 -10.70 29.96 -19.61
CA THR A 301 -11.05 31.33 -20.03
C THR A 301 -12.39 31.43 -20.77
N LYS A 302 -12.94 30.29 -21.21
CA LYS A 302 -14.26 30.20 -21.88
C LYS A 302 -15.35 29.74 -20.93
N GLY A 303 -15.06 29.58 -19.61
CA GLY A 303 -15.98 29.12 -18.59
C GLY A 303 -16.23 27.60 -18.58
N ARG A 304 -15.49 26.80 -19.35
CA ARG A 304 -15.61 25.33 -19.36
C ARG A 304 -14.93 24.75 -18.13
N ALA A 305 -15.59 23.76 -17.53
CA ALA A 305 -15.04 23.00 -16.40
C ALA A 305 -13.74 22.28 -16.78
N GLY A 306 -12.80 22.22 -15.85
CA GLY A 306 -11.54 21.51 -16.04
C GLY A 306 -10.84 21.24 -14.70
N TYR A 307 -9.79 20.46 -14.78
CA TYR A 307 -8.98 20.06 -13.62
C TYR A 307 -7.53 20.49 -13.85
N ALA A 308 -6.85 20.86 -12.76
CA ALA A 308 -5.44 21.26 -12.79
C ALA A 308 -4.75 20.90 -11.48
N LEU A 309 -3.43 20.68 -11.53
CA LEU A 309 -2.62 20.60 -10.33
C LEU A 309 -2.64 21.96 -9.61
N THR A 310 -2.87 21.94 -8.31
CA THR A 310 -2.96 23.15 -7.49
C THR A 310 -1.98 23.11 -6.32
N LEU A 311 -1.70 24.28 -5.73
CA LEU A 311 -0.78 24.42 -4.60
C LEU A 311 0.61 23.81 -4.85
N GLN A 312 1.06 23.75 -6.09
CA GLN A 312 2.33 23.11 -6.51
C GLN A 312 3.57 23.75 -5.86
N THR A 313 3.47 24.98 -5.36
CA THR A 313 4.58 25.66 -4.66
C THR A 313 5.08 24.95 -3.40
N ARG A 314 4.37 23.90 -2.92
CA ARG A 314 4.79 23.04 -1.81
C ARG A 314 5.73 21.93 -2.27
N GLU A 315 5.75 21.59 -3.57
CA GLU A 315 6.39 20.40 -4.11
C GLU A 315 7.88 20.62 -4.37
N GLN A 316 8.66 19.52 -4.36
CA GLN A 316 10.12 19.59 -4.43
C GLN A 316 10.65 20.08 -5.79
N HIS A 317 9.94 19.89 -6.90
CA HIS A 317 10.35 20.39 -8.21
C HIS A 317 10.35 21.92 -8.30
N ILE A 318 9.64 22.59 -7.38
CA ILE A 318 9.63 24.06 -7.25
C ILE A 318 10.48 24.53 -6.09
N ARG A 319 10.31 23.94 -4.89
CA ARG A 319 10.97 24.40 -3.66
C ARG A 319 12.28 23.68 -3.33
N ARG A 320 12.60 22.61 -4.03
CA ARG A 320 13.83 21.82 -3.84
C ARG A 320 13.94 21.35 -2.37
N GLU A 321 15.04 21.66 -1.69
CA GLU A 321 15.29 21.33 -0.27
C GLU A 321 14.30 21.95 0.72
N ARG A 322 13.56 22.98 0.31
CA ARG A 322 12.55 23.66 1.15
C ARG A 322 11.14 23.10 0.91
N ALA A 323 11.00 22.04 0.15
CA ALA A 323 9.70 21.44 -0.11
C ALA A 323 9.08 20.88 1.19
N THR A 324 7.76 20.83 1.22
CA THR A 324 7.01 20.26 2.35
C THR A 324 7.28 18.76 2.51
N SER A 325 7.54 18.06 1.41
CA SER A 325 7.84 16.63 1.35
C SER A 325 8.70 16.34 0.12
N ASN A 326 9.42 15.23 0.11
CA ASN A 326 10.15 14.73 -1.05
C ASN A 326 9.30 13.82 -1.96
N ILE A 327 8.04 13.66 -1.69
CA ILE A 327 7.09 12.97 -2.58
C ILE A 327 7.06 13.66 -3.93
N CYS A 328 7.20 12.88 -5.01
CA CYS A 328 7.20 13.40 -6.37
C CYS A 328 5.94 12.95 -7.14
N THR A 329 5.98 11.77 -7.77
CA THR A 329 4.94 11.35 -8.72
C THR A 329 3.78 10.58 -8.11
N SER A 330 3.90 10.08 -6.89
CA SER A 330 2.94 9.16 -6.27
C SER A 330 2.62 7.93 -7.16
N THR A 331 1.58 7.18 -6.85
CA THR A 331 1.18 5.95 -7.56
C THR A 331 -0.17 6.14 -8.25
N GLN A 332 -0.25 7.09 -9.18
CA GLN A 332 -1.51 7.54 -9.76
C GLN A 332 -2.29 6.42 -10.49
N LEU A 333 -1.60 5.47 -11.14
CA LEU A 333 -2.25 4.33 -11.78
C LEU A 333 -2.92 3.41 -10.74
N ILE A 334 -2.33 3.28 -9.55
CA ILE A 334 -2.93 2.53 -8.45
C ILE A 334 -4.09 3.31 -7.82
N ALA A 335 -4.00 4.63 -7.74
CA ALA A 335 -5.12 5.47 -7.34
C ALA A 335 -6.33 5.33 -8.30
N LEU A 336 -6.10 5.13 -9.61
CA LEU A 336 -7.14 4.77 -10.56
C LEU A 336 -7.81 3.44 -10.21
N MET A 337 -7.04 2.42 -9.79
CA MET A 337 -7.62 1.13 -9.35
C MET A 337 -8.55 1.33 -8.17
N VAL A 338 -8.11 2.06 -7.14
CA VAL A 338 -8.91 2.40 -5.95
C VAL A 338 -10.18 3.13 -6.37
N THR A 339 -10.07 4.15 -7.22
CA THR A 339 -11.23 4.92 -7.73
C THR A 339 -12.23 4.01 -8.45
N ALA A 340 -11.75 3.17 -9.37
CA ALA A 340 -12.59 2.24 -10.12
C ALA A 340 -13.26 1.20 -9.20
N TYR A 341 -12.53 0.68 -8.21
CA TYR A 341 -13.05 -0.29 -7.24
C TYR A 341 -14.16 0.32 -6.40
N VAL A 342 -13.90 1.46 -5.74
CA VAL A 342 -14.87 2.10 -4.85
C VAL A 342 -16.09 2.59 -5.64
N ALA A 343 -15.89 3.14 -6.84
CA ALA A 343 -17.01 3.54 -7.71
C ALA A 343 -17.88 2.33 -8.16
N THR A 344 -17.26 1.17 -8.39
CA THR A 344 -17.95 -0.06 -8.76
C THR A 344 -18.79 -0.62 -7.60
N LEU A 345 -18.22 -0.66 -6.40
CA LEU A 345 -18.91 -1.16 -5.21
C LEU A 345 -19.96 -0.16 -4.69
N GLY A 346 -19.66 1.12 -4.78
CA GLY A 346 -20.48 2.17 -4.17
C GLY A 346 -20.57 2.05 -2.65
N LYS A 347 -21.37 2.91 -2.04
CA LYS A 347 -21.57 2.95 -0.59
C LYS A 347 -22.07 1.61 -0.03
N GLN A 348 -23.03 0.99 -0.72
CA GLN A 348 -23.63 -0.27 -0.26
C GLN A 348 -22.63 -1.43 -0.35
N GLY A 349 -21.90 -1.54 -1.45
CA GLY A 349 -20.92 -2.64 -1.63
C GLY A 349 -19.75 -2.57 -0.65
N ILE A 350 -19.21 -1.38 -0.35
CA ILE A 350 -18.18 -1.22 0.69
C ILE A 350 -18.72 -1.67 2.06
N LYS A 351 -19.95 -1.29 2.40
CA LYS A 351 -20.59 -1.73 3.64
C LYS A 351 -20.75 -3.25 3.69
N GLU A 352 -21.23 -3.87 2.63
CA GLU A 352 -21.41 -5.32 2.55
C GLU A 352 -20.10 -6.08 2.68
N VAL A 353 -19.02 -5.61 2.03
CA VAL A 353 -17.68 -6.18 2.18
C VAL A 353 -17.19 -6.09 3.62
N ALA A 354 -17.34 -4.93 4.26
CA ALA A 354 -16.95 -4.73 5.66
C ALA A 354 -17.75 -5.64 6.62
N GLU A 355 -19.06 -5.72 6.44
CA GLU A 355 -19.93 -6.59 7.24
C GLU A 355 -19.58 -8.07 7.08
N LEU A 356 -19.31 -8.53 5.84
CA LEU A 356 -18.89 -9.91 5.58
C LEU A 356 -17.53 -10.23 6.23
N CYS A 357 -16.56 -9.34 6.13
CA CYS A 357 -15.26 -9.49 6.79
C CYS A 357 -15.45 -9.64 8.31
N TYR A 358 -16.21 -8.73 8.91
CA TYR A 358 -16.49 -8.74 10.34
C TYR A 358 -17.18 -10.04 10.77
N GLN A 359 -18.28 -10.42 10.12
CA GLN A 359 -19.06 -11.61 10.47
C GLN A 359 -18.24 -12.89 10.36
N LYS A 360 -17.42 -13.02 9.31
CA LYS A 360 -16.57 -14.20 9.09
C LYS A 360 -15.46 -14.32 10.12
N ALA A 361 -14.79 -13.21 10.46
CA ALA A 361 -13.78 -13.18 11.51
C ALA A 361 -14.37 -13.57 12.88
N HIS A 362 -15.52 -13.01 13.24
CA HIS A 362 -16.17 -13.32 14.51
C HIS A 362 -16.73 -14.75 14.54
N TYR A 363 -17.19 -15.28 13.41
CA TYR A 363 -17.54 -16.70 13.29
C TYR A 363 -16.31 -17.59 13.55
N ALA A 364 -15.20 -17.32 12.88
CA ALA A 364 -13.97 -18.07 13.05
C ALA A 364 -13.43 -18.00 14.50
N ALA A 365 -13.43 -16.80 15.09
CA ALA A 365 -12.99 -16.61 16.47
C ALA A 365 -13.81 -17.45 17.46
N LYS A 366 -15.13 -17.49 17.28
CA LYS A 366 -16.04 -18.32 18.08
C LYS A 366 -15.72 -19.81 17.94
N GLU A 367 -15.55 -20.30 16.70
CA GLU A 367 -15.26 -21.72 16.46
C GLU A 367 -13.88 -22.12 17.00
N ILE A 368 -12.86 -21.25 16.86
CA ILE A 368 -11.52 -21.49 17.39
C ILE A 368 -11.50 -21.54 18.91
N THR A 369 -12.25 -20.67 19.58
CA THR A 369 -12.36 -20.66 21.06
C THR A 369 -12.94 -21.97 21.62
N ASN A 370 -13.68 -22.74 20.80
CA ASN A 370 -14.22 -24.05 21.18
C ASN A 370 -13.20 -25.21 21.01
N ILE A 371 -11.97 -24.94 20.56
CA ILE A 371 -10.92 -25.94 20.40
C ILE A 371 -10.06 -25.95 21.66
N GLU A 372 -9.86 -27.13 22.26
CA GLU A 372 -9.01 -27.28 23.42
C GLU A 372 -7.55 -26.82 23.14
N GLY A 373 -6.97 -26.07 24.06
CA GLY A 373 -5.62 -25.51 23.92
C GLY A 373 -5.52 -24.22 23.12
N TYR A 374 -6.58 -23.78 22.42
CA TYR A 374 -6.60 -22.51 21.70
C TYR A 374 -7.45 -21.46 22.42
N SER A 375 -7.03 -20.20 22.30
CA SER A 375 -7.83 -19.09 22.81
C SER A 375 -7.69 -17.86 21.91
N VAL A 376 -8.64 -16.95 21.95
CA VAL A 376 -8.58 -15.65 21.29
C VAL A 376 -8.11 -14.62 22.30
N ARG A 377 -7.01 -13.91 21.98
CA ARG A 377 -6.42 -12.90 22.86
C ARG A 377 -7.27 -11.64 22.96
N ASN A 378 -7.91 -11.24 21.86
CA ASN A 378 -8.67 -10.00 21.75
C ASN A 378 -9.83 -9.97 22.76
N LYS A 379 -9.84 -8.98 23.65
CA LYS A 379 -10.88 -8.78 24.66
C LYS A 379 -11.91 -7.75 24.24
N GLY A 380 -11.53 -6.82 23.35
CA GLY A 380 -12.37 -5.76 22.82
C GLY A 380 -12.97 -6.12 21.44
N THR A 381 -13.67 -5.16 20.86
CA THR A 381 -14.16 -5.26 19.48
C THR A 381 -12.97 -5.29 18.51
N PHE A 382 -12.94 -6.26 17.61
CA PHE A 382 -11.96 -6.34 16.52
C PHE A 382 -12.68 -6.37 15.16
N PHE A 383 -11.95 -6.08 14.09
CA PHE A 383 -12.55 -6.03 12.76
C PHE A 383 -12.49 -7.40 12.05
N HIS A 384 -11.48 -7.64 11.24
CA HIS A 384 -11.35 -8.86 10.42
C HIS A 384 -10.07 -9.64 10.71
N GLU A 385 -9.25 -9.12 11.63
CA GLU A 385 -8.06 -9.79 12.16
C GLU A 385 -8.21 -9.95 13.68
N PHE A 386 -7.62 -11.03 14.18
CA PHE A 386 -7.50 -11.27 15.62
C PHE A 386 -6.34 -12.23 15.91
N VAL A 387 -5.90 -12.23 17.17
CA VAL A 387 -4.80 -13.07 17.62
C VAL A 387 -5.34 -14.35 18.24
N VAL A 388 -4.92 -15.46 17.68
CA VAL A 388 -5.11 -16.80 18.27
C VAL A 388 -3.88 -17.13 19.12
N THR A 389 -4.06 -17.42 20.39
CA THR A 389 -3.03 -18.03 21.23
C THR A 389 -3.08 -19.54 21.02
N CYS A 390 -1.98 -20.08 20.53
CA CYS A 390 -1.86 -21.48 20.15
C CYS A 390 -1.27 -22.34 21.28
N PRO A 391 -1.56 -23.66 21.34
CA PRO A 391 -1.00 -24.56 22.36
C PRO A 391 0.51 -24.80 22.18
N ARG A 392 1.05 -24.52 21.00
CA ARG A 392 2.47 -24.61 20.65
C ARG A 392 2.85 -23.54 19.64
N GLU A 393 4.12 -23.48 19.23
CA GLU A 393 4.64 -22.46 18.32
C GLU A 393 3.83 -22.39 17.03
N PRO A 394 3.36 -21.19 16.62
CA PRO A 394 2.59 -21.00 15.39
C PRO A 394 3.33 -21.44 14.11
N SER A 395 4.66 -21.35 14.09
CA SER A 395 5.51 -21.83 12.99
C SER A 395 5.30 -23.33 12.70
N VAL A 396 5.21 -24.15 13.76
CA VAL A 396 4.95 -25.59 13.66
C VAL A 396 3.54 -25.86 13.15
N ILE A 397 2.55 -25.14 13.68
CA ILE A 397 1.15 -25.26 13.25
C ILE A 397 1.00 -24.87 11.78
N ASN A 398 1.60 -23.75 11.36
CA ASN A 398 1.58 -23.28 9.99
C ASN A 398 2.21 -24.27 9.01
N ALA A 399 3.32 -24.94 9.41
CA ALA A 399 3.95 -25.98 8.58
C ALA A 399 3.02 -27.18 8.33
N GLU A 400 2.24 -27.59 9.32
CA GLU A 400 1.26 -28.68 9.17
C GLU A 400 0.02 -28.24 8.37
N LEU A 401 -0.48 -27.03 8.59
CA LEU A 401 -1.57 -26.45 7.80
C LEU A 401 -1.19 -26.32 6.31
N LEU A 402 0.06 -25.96 6.05
CA LEU A 402 0.56 -25.83 4.67
C LEU A 402 0.49 -27.15 3.90
N LYS A 403 0.75 -28.30 4.55
CA LYS A 403 0.59 -29.65 3.96
C LYS A 403 -0.87 -29.93 3.54
N GLN A 404 -1.81 -29.28 4.22
CA GLN A 404 -3.25 -29.34 3.92
C GLN A 404 -3.67 -28.27 2.91
N LYS A 405 -2.73 -27.55 2.26
CA LYS A 405 -2.99 -26.39 1.38
C LYS A 405 -3.70 -25.24 2.09
N ILE A 406 -3.39 -25.02 3.35
CA ILE A 406 -3.87 -23.89 4.14
C ILE A 406 -2.66 -23.02 4.51
N ILE A 407 -2.64 -21.79 4.09
CA ILE A 407 -1.74 -20.76 4.56
C ILE A 407 -2.39 -20.17 5.81
N GLY A 408 -1.82 -20.46 6.99
CA GLY A 408 -2.35 -20.03 8.28
C GLY A 408 -2.15 -18.54 8.53
N GLY A 409 -2.05 -18.15 9.81
CA GLY A 409 -1.80 -16.78 10.20
C GLY A 409 -0.32 -16.44 10.31
N LEU A 410 -0.05 -15.16 10.53
CA LEU A 410 1.30 -14.67 10.81
C LEU A 410 1.72 -15.09 12.23
N ASP A 411 2.90 -15.70 12.35
CA ASP A 411 3.54 -15.93 13.64
C ASP A 411 3.99 -14.59 14.25
N ILE A 412 3.40 -14.25 15.38
CA ILE A 412 3.70 -13.03 16.14
C ILE A 412 4.19 -13.36 17.56
N SER A 413 4.85 -14.50 17.72
CA SER A 413 5.34 -14.96 19.05
C SER A 413 6.30 -13.97 19.71
N ASN A 414 6.94 -13.11 18.94
CA ASN A 414 7.77 -12.00 19.42
C ASN A 414 6.95 -10.85 20.08
N ARG A 415 5.64 -10.77 19.83
CA ARG A 415 4.74 -9.75 20.39
C ARG A 415 3.65 -10.35 21.29
N SER A 416 3.33 -11.62 21.11
CA SER A 416 2.30 -12.34 21.86
C SER A 416 2.70 -13.81 21.95
N HIS A 417 2.98 -14.32 23.14
CA HIS A 417 3.41 -15.70 23.35
C HIS A 417 2.51 -16.70 22.60
N ASN A 418 3.12 -17.53 21.75
CA ASN A 418 2.43 -18.45 20.85
C ASN A 418 1.30 -17.80 20.04
N GLY A 419 1.42 -16.52 19.74
CA GLY A 419 0.41 -15.74 19.02
C GLY A 419 0.46 -15.97 17.52
N MET A 420 -0.68 -16.29 16.93
CA MET A 420 -0.91 -16.34 15.49
C MET A 420 -1.93 -15.28 15.10
N LEU A 421 -1.54 -14.27 14.32
CA LEU A 421 -2.45 -13.26 13.78
C LEU A 421 -3.12 -13.82 12.54
N VAL A 422 -4.44 -13.95 12.56
CA VAL A 422 -5.25 -14.49 11.46
C VAL A 422 -6.21 -13.44 10.92
N CYS A 423 -6.46 -13.51 9.62
CA CYS A 423 -7.33 -12.59 8.89
C CYS A 423 -8.42 -13.33 8.13
N PHE A 424 -9.64 -12.77 8.14
CA PHE A 424 -10.79 -13.29 7.40
C PHE A 424 -11.43 -12.18 6.59
N THR A 425 -11.53 -12.38 5.29
CA THR A 425 -12.16 -11.42 4.39
C THR A 425 -13.43 -12.02 3.75
N GLU A 426 -14.12 -11.21 2.96
CA GLU A 426 -15.31 -11.70 2.22
C GLU A 426 -14.96 -12.84 1.24
N THR A 427 -13.68 -12.97 0.85
CA THR A 427 -13.23 -14.03 -0.09
C THR A 427 -13.17 -15.41 0.56
N ASN A 428 -13.02 -15.50 1.87
CA ASN A 428 -13.02 -16.78 2.57
C ASN A 428 -14.46 -17.34 2.66
N SER A 429 -14.70 -18.50 2.05
CA SER A 429 -16.01 -19.17 2.19
C SER A 429 -16.17 -19.79 3.58
N LYS A 430 -17.42 -20.06 4.00
CA LYS A 430 -17.66 -20.81 5.25
C LYS A 430 -16.91 -22.14 5.25
N LYS A 431 -16.90 -22.83 4.11
CA LYS A 431 -16.17 -24.11 3.96
C LYS A 431 -14.67 -23.95 4.19
N ASP A 432 -14.06 -22.84 3.74
CA ASP A 432 -12.65 -22.56 3.97
C ASP A 432 -12.36 -22.30 5.44
N ILE A 433 -13.24 -21.55 6.11
CA ILE A 433 -13.13 -21.27 7.55
C ILE A 433 -13.27 -22.57 8.35
N ASP A 434 -14.28 -23.37 8.06
CA ASP A 434 -14.52 -24.65 8.73
C ASP A 434 -13.31 -25.61 8.54
N ARG A 435 -12.70 -25.61 7.35
CA ARG A 435 -11.49 -26.39 7.05
C ARG A 435 -10.27 -25.92 7.85
N PHE A 436 -10.11 -24.61 8.02
CA PHE A 436 -9.05 -24.05 8.86
C PHE A 436 -9.25 -24.42 10.33
N VAL A 437 -10.45 -24.25 10.85
CA VAL A 437 -10.82 -24.62 12.23
C VAL A 437 -10.58 -26.12 12.49
N GLU A 438 -10.97 -26.98 11.54
CA GLU A 438 -10.72 -28.42 11.65
C GLU A 438 -9.23 -28.76 11.61
N GLY A 439 -8.45 -28.08 10.75
CA GLY A 439 -6.99 -28.21 10.72
C GLY A 439 -6.36 -27.86 12.08
N LEU A 440 -6.81 -26.77 12.72
CA LEU A 440 -6.35 -26.40 14.07
C LEU A 440 -6.75 -27.47 15.13
N ARG A 441 -7.96 -28.02 15.05
CA ARG A 441 -8.44 -29.05 16.00
C ARG A 441 -7.57 -30.30 15.94
N GLN A 442 -7.29 -30.82 14.75
CA GLN A 442 -6.43 -31.97 14.55
C GLN A 442 -5.01 -31.76 15.08
N LEU A 443 -4.53 -30.51 15.09
CA LEU A 443 -3.20 -30.15 15.59
C LEU A 443 -3.17 -29.85 17.09
N GLY A 444 -4.31 -29.59 17.72
CA GLY A 444 -4.45 -29.40 19.17
C GLY A 444 -4.49 -30.73 19.94
N GLU A 445 -4.96 -31.81 19.32
CA GLU A 445 -5.11 -33.13 19.94
C GLU A 445 -3.81 -33.97 19.97
N VAL A 446 -2.74 -33.51 19.34
CA VAL A 446 -1.44 -34.23 19.38
C VAL A 446 -0.72 -33.89 20.68
N HIS A 447 -0.80 -34.80 21.65
CA HIS A 447 -0.07 -34.82 22.95
C HIS A 447 1.43 -35.06 22.76
#